data_c29ef6fb431727b84da90d47d4dae654
#
_entry.id   c29ef6fb431727b84da90d47d4dae654
#
_cell.length_a   1.000
_cell.length_b   1.000
_cell.length_c   1.000
_cell.angle_alpha   90.00
_cell.angle_beta   90.00
_cell.angle_gamma   90.00
#
_symmetry.space_group_name_H-M   'P 1'
#
loop_
_entity.id
_entity.type
_entity.pdbx_description
1 polymer ?
#
loop_
_entity_poly.entity_id
_entity_poly.type
_entity_poly.pdbx_seq_one_letter_code
_entity_poly.pdbx_strand_id
1 'polypeptide(L)'
;MFNWFSQVATVTWLGLRTVGQRLGSSLATIFGVMGVVGVLIVVLSIGEGFRRALVSSGSDDTALVLRSGSDSEMTSGLLRDHTRIVAEAPGVLRGPQGPVASAELYVVVDVPKRSTGTDANVPLRGVQPAAFQVRDEIEIVEGRQFQPGRNEIIVGESAASEFAGLEVGNKKRWGGVEWTVVGIFEAGGGLAESEIWCDVGVLQPAYRRGSTFQAVYAKLESAQAFDGFKDNLTTDPRLDVKVIRESEYYEAQSRTLHGIITGLGFFIGLVMAIGATFGALNTMYSAVATRTREVATLRALGFGAGPVVVSILAEALFLALVGGALGAAVAYLGFNGFRTATMNWSSFSQVAFQFAVTPPLVALGTVFALVIGLIGGLFPAIRAARMPVATALREL
;
A
#
# COMPACT_ATOMS: atom_id res chain seq x y z
N MET A 1 -20.09 -31.19 -33.45
CA MET A 1 -19.24 -30.35 -32.59
C MET A 1 -18.36 -29.39 -33.37
N PHE A 2 -17.59 -29.84 -34.38
CA PHE A 2 -16.76 -28.95 -35.22
C PHE A 2 -17.54 -27.78 -35.82
N ASN A 3 -18.76 -27.98 -36.27
CA ASN A 3 -19.59 -26.96 -36.90
C ASN A 3 -19.97 -25.84 -35.90
N TRP A 4 -20.12 -26.11 -34.60
CA TRP A 4 -20.45 -25.13 -33.58
C TRP A 4 -19.28 -24.21 -33.28
N PHE A 5 -18.06 -24.75 -33.09
CA PHE A 5 -16.85 -23.95 -32.84
C PHE A 5 -16.52 -23.06 -34.05
N SER A 6 -16.67 -23.56 -35.25
CA SER A 6 -16.47 -22.80 -36.49
C SER A 6 -17.49 -21.63 -36.58
N GLN A 7 -18.76 -21.86 -36.23
CA GLN A 7 -19.78 -20.82 -36.17
C GLN A 7 -19.43 -19.74 -35.13
N VAL A 8 -19.03 -20.13 -33.92
CA VAL A 8 -18.59 -19.21 -32.86
C VAL A 8 -17.43 -18.36 -33.35
N ALA A 9 -16.39 -18.97 -33.89
CA ALA A 9 -15.20 -18.27 -34.36
C ALA A 9 -15.55 -17.25 -35.47
N THR A 10 -16.36 -17.65 -36.44
CA THR A 10 -16.75 -16.77 -37.56
C THR A 10 -17.57 -15.59 -37.10
N VAL A 11 -18.61 -15.83 -36.27
CA VAL A 11 -19.50 -14.76 -35.79
C VAL A 11 -18.77 -13.81 -34.83
N THR A 12 -17.89 -14.35 -33.96
CA THR A 12 -17.06 -13.53 -33.07
C THR A 12 -16.07 -12.66 -33.83
N TRP A 13 -15.39 -13.22 -34.84
CA TRP A 13 -14.49 -12.46 -35.69
C TRP A 13 -15.20 -11.32 -36.43
N LEU A 14 -16.37 -11.61 -37.00
CA LEU A 14 -17.22 -10.58 -37.64
C LEU A 14 -17.61 -9.50 -36.63
N GLY A 15 -18.03 -9.89 -35.41
CA GLY A 15 -18.37 -9.00 -34.31
C GLY A 15 -17.26 -8.03 -33.95
N LEU A 16 -16.05 -8.57 -33.72
CA LEU A 16 -14.88 -7.77 -33.34
C LEU A 16 -14.45 -6.79 -34.45
N ARG A 17 -14.54 -7.18 -35.73
CA ARG A 17 -14.22 -6.28 -36.86
C ARG A 17 -15.15 -5.06 -36.96
N THR A 18 -16.39 -5.18 -36.51
CA THR A 18 -17.35 -4.10 -36.55
C THR A 18 -17.32 -3.18 -35.32
N VAL A 19 -16.51 -3.49 -34.29
CA VAL A 19 -16.29 -2.60 -33.14
C VAL A 19 -15.82 -1.22 -33.61
N GLY A 20 -14.88 -1.18 -34.56
CA GLY A 20 -14.38 0.07 -35.15
C GLY A 20 -15.42 0.94 -35.90
N GLN A 21 -16.53 0.35 -36.29
CA GLN A 21 -17.63 1.11 -36.98
C GLN A 21 -18.55 1.84 -35.95
N ARG A 22 -18.40 1.52 -34.64
CA ARG A 22 -19.22 2.06 -33.55
C ARG A 22 -18.35 2.68 -32.47
N LEU A 23 -17.38 3.50 -32.90
CA LEU A 23 -16.38 4.09 -32.01
C LEU A 23 -17.00 4.78 -30.79
N GLY A 24 -18.08 5.56 -30.97
CA GLY A 24 -18.68 6.29 -29.86
C GLY A 24 -19.18 5.41 -28.72
N SER A 25 -19.91 4.34 -29.02
CA SER A 25 -20.43 3.42 -28.02
C SER A 25 -19.33 2.52 -27.42
N SER A 26 -18.40 2.04 -28.26
CA SER A 26 -17.27 1.22 -27.79
C SER A 26 -16.35 2.01 -26.86
N LEU A 27 -16.03 3.26 -27.22
CA LEU A 27 -15.22 4.15 -26.37
C LEU A 27 -15.91 4.45 -25.04
N ALA A 28 -17.23 4.69 -25.02
CA ALA A 28 -17.96 4.92 -23.77
C ALA A 28 -17.81 3.73 -22.80
N THR A 29 -17.90 2.49 -23.29
CA THR A 29 -17.68 1.28 -22.48
C THR A 29 -16.22 1.18 -22.02
N ILE A 30 -15.26 1.39 -22.91
CA ILE A 30 -13.83 1.33 -22.58
C ILE A 30 -13.49 2.37 -21.51
N PHE A 31 -13.92 3.65 -21.67
CA PHE A 31 -13.65 4.70 -20.67
C PHE A 31 -14.36 4.44 -19.34
N GLY A 32 -15.58 3.92 -19.37
CA GLY A 32 -16.30 3.54 -18.15
C GLY A 32 -15.56 2.47 -17.34
N VAL A 33 -15.14 1.38 -18.00
CA VAL A 33 -14.37 0.30 -17.35
C VAL A 33 -12.99 0.79 -16.95
N MET A 34 -12.31 1.56 -17.80
CA MET A 34 -11.00 2.16 -17.52
C MET A 34 -11.04 3.00 -16.24
N GLY A 35 -12.06 3.85 -16.07
CA GLY A 35 -12.21 4.68 -14.87
C GLY A 35 -12.40 3.84 -13.61
N VAL A 36 -13.27 2.84 -13.65
CA VAL A 36 -13.51 1.95 -12.48
C VAL A 36 -12.24 1.19 -12.08
N VAL A 37 -11.60 0.54 -13.05
CA VAL A 37 -10.39 -0.26 -12.80
C VAL A 37 -9.23 0.63 -12.35
N GLY A 38 -9.05 1.79 -13.01
CA GLY A 38 -8.01 2.75 -12.64
C GLY A 38 -8.15 3.24 -11.20
N VAL A 39 -9.34 3.70 -10.82
CA VAL A 39 -9.61 4.17 -9.45
C VAL A 39 -9.45 3.04 -8.43
N LEU A 40 -9.96 1.84 -8.71
CA LEU A 40 -9.82 0.68 -7.82
C LEU A 40 -8.33 0.37 -7.57
N ILE A 41 -7.53 0.26 -8.63
CA ILE A 41 -6.09 -0.03 -8.50
C ILE A 41 -5.37 1.09 -7.74
N VAL A 42 -5.65 2.37 -8.03
CA VAL A 42 -5.02 3.50 -7.33
C VAL A 42 -5.35 3.48 -5.84
N VAL A 43 -6.61 3.31 -5.46
CA VAL A 43 -7.00 3.26 -4.04
C VAL A 43 -6.34 2.08 -3.32
N LEU A 44 -6.35 0.90 -3.93
CA LEU A 44 -5.71 -0.28 -3.32
C LEU A 44 -4.18 -0.15 -3.28
N SER A 45 -3.56 0.56 -4.22
CA SER A 45 -2.11 0.79 -4.23
C SER A 45 -1.62 1.66 -3.08
N ILE A 46 -2.49 2.51 -2.51
CA ILE A 46 -2.22 3.26 -1.26
C ILE A 46 -2.01 2.29 -0.10
N GLY A 47 -2.96 1.38 0.10
CA GLY A 47 -2.88 0.39 1.17
C GLY A 47 -1.68 -0.54 1.03
N GLU A 48 -1.39 -0.98 -0.18
CA GLU A 48 -0.24 -1.84 -0.46
C GLU A 48 1.10 -1.12 -0.27
N GLY A 49 1.18 0.15 -0.69
CA GLY A 49 2.37 0.99 -0.48
C GLY A 49 2.65 1.22 1.00
N PHE A 50 1.64 1.59 1.78
CA PHE A 50 1.74 1.74 3.23
C PHE A 50 2.17 0.43 3.91
N ARG A 51 1.53 -0.69 3.55
CA ARG A 51 1.91 -2.01 4.07
C ARG A 51 3.36 -2.35 3.78
N ARG A 52 3.83 -2.09 2.56
CA ARG A 52 5.24 -2.34 2.19
C ARG A 52 6.21 -1.51 3.02
N ALA A 53 5.95 -0.21 3.17
CA ALA A 53 6.81 0.67 3.96
C ALA A 53 6.96 0.19 5.42
N LEU A 54 5.87 -0.33 6.04
CA LEU A 54 5.96 -0.86 7.38
C LEU A 54 6.63 -2.24 7.44
N VAL A 55 6.23 -3.15 6.56
CA VAL A 55 6.76 -4.53 6.57
C VAL A 55 8.24 -4.56 6.19
N SER A 56 8.70 -3.69 5.28
CA SER A 56 10.13 -3.60 4.94
C SER A 56 11.00 -3.04 6.06
N SER A 57 10.39 -2.38 7.06
CA SER A 57 11.12 -1.84 8.22
C SER A 57 11.36 -2.87 9.32
N GLY A 58 10.71 -4.03 9.26
CA GLY A 58 10.77 -5.05 10.30
C GLY A 58 11.72 -6.19 9.95
N SER A 59 12.53 -6.60 10.92
CA SER A 59 13.40 -7.77 10.81
C SER A 59 12.92 -8.90 11.73
N ASP A 60 13.11 -10.16 11.30
CA ASP A 60 12.77 -11.34 12.09
C ASP A 60 13.83 -11.66 13.16
N ASP A 61 15.05 -11.14 13.00
CA ASP A 61 16.13 -11.29 13.94
C ASP A 61 16.31 -10.08 14.88
N THR A 62 15.39 -9.11 14.81
CA THR A 62 15.31 -7.98 15.74
C THR A 62 14.10 -8.13 16.65
N ALA A 63 14.35 -8.12 17.95
CA ALA A 63 13.32 -8.11 18.98
C ALA A 63 13.01 -6.69 19.44
N LEU A 64 11.74 -6.36 19.51
CA LEU A 64 11.21 -5.14 20.13
C LEU A 64 10.67 -5.48 21.51
N VAL A 65 11.19 -4.80 22.52
CA VAL A 65 10.77 -4.95 23.92
C VAL A 65 10.06 -3.68 24.36
N LEU A 66 8.81 -3.83 24.77
CA LEU A 66 7.94 -2.80 25.31
C LEU A 66 7.54 -3.16 26.75
N ARG A 67 6.98 -2.20 27.49
CA ARG A 67 6.30 -2.48 28.75
C ARG A 67 5.09 -3.39 28.49
N SER A 68 4.81 -4.33 29.36
CA SER A 68 3.62 -5.17 29.32
C SER A 68 2.34 -4.31 29.27
N GLY A 69 1.36 -4.77 28.48
CA GLY A 69 0.12 -4.03 28.25
C GLY A 69 0.23 -2.82 27.31
N SER A 70 1.42 -2.53 26.76
CA SER A 70 1.57 -1.48 25.74
C SER A 70 1.38 -2.04 24.33
N ASP A 71 0.61 -1.32 23.52
CA ASP A 71 0.36 -1.68 22.12
C ASP A 71 1.24 -0.90 21.14
N SER A 72 1.90 0.16 21.62
CA SER A 72 2.82 0.99 20.83
C SER A 72 3.96 1.52 21.69
N GLU A 73 5.04 1.97 21.04
CA GLU A 73 6.16 2.62 21.72
C GLU A 73 5.70 3.86 22.52
N MET A 74 4.75 4.65 21.98
CA MET A 74 4.27 5.86 22.66
C MET A 74 3.63 5.58 24.01
N THR A 75 2.99 4.43 24.18
CA THR A 75 2.32 4.04 25.43
C THR A 75 3.20 3.26 26.38
N SER A 76 4.40 2.90 25.93
CA SER A 76 5.40 2.11 26.67
C SER A 76 6.30 3.02 27.50
N GLY A 77 6.78 2.47 28.61
CA GLY A 77 7.76 3.12 29.50
C GLY A 77 8.63 2.08 30.22
N LEU A 78 9.92 2.11 29.97
CA LEU A 78 10.92 1.23 30.54
C LEU A 78 11.94 2.04 31.35
N LEU A 79 12.32 1.56 32.52
CA LEU A 79 13.37 2.17 33.32
C LEU A 79 14.75 1.77 32.77
N ARG A 80 15.77 2.57 33.04
CA ARG A 80 17.16 2.30 32.61
C ARG A 80 17.66 0.91 33.04
N ASP A 81 17.31 0.47 34.25
CA ASP A 81 17.74 -0.85 34.73
C ASP A 81 17.08 -1.98 33.93
N HIS A 82 15.81 -1.81 33.55
CA HIS A 82 15.12 -2.77 32.66
C HIS A 82 15.81 -2.85 31.31
N THR A 83 16.15 -1.71 30.71
CA THR A 83 16.81 -1.70 29.39
C THR A 83 18.18 -2.36 29.40
N ARG A 84 18.90 -2.27 30.53
CA ARG A 84 20.19 -2.93 30.69
C ARG A 84 20.05 -4.44 30.83
N ILE A 85 19.04 -4.91 31.58
CA ILE A 85 18.77 -6.36 31.69
C ILE A 85 18.41 -6.92 30.30
N VAL A 86 17.59 -6.20 29.53
CA VAL A 86 17.21 -6.60 28.16
C VAL A 86 18.45 -6.69 27.26
N ALA A 87 19.30 -5.68 27.27
CA ALA A 87 20.51 -5.65 26.43
C ALA A 87 21.49 -6.76 26.73
N GLU A 88 21.63 -7.17 28.01
CA GLU A 88 22.52 -8.23 28.45
C GLU A 88 21.91 -9.64 28.39
N ALA A 89 20.66 -9.77 28.00
CA ALA A 89 19.95 -11.04 27.96
C ALA A 89 20.60 -12.05 26.96
N PRO A 90 20.53 -13.34 27.24
CA PRO A 90 20.99 -14.37 26.30
C PRO A 90 20.28 -14.29 24.96
N GLY A 91 20.99 -14.51 23.86
CA GLY A 91 20.48 -14.46 22.49
C GLY A 91 20.62 -13.09 21.81
N VAL A 92 21.01 -12.04 22.55
CA VAL A 92 21.36 -10.74 21.96
C VAL A 92 22.73 -10.84 21.28
N LEU A 93 22.79 -10.38 20.03
CA LEU A 93 24.04 -10.33 19.26
C LEU A 93 25.07 -9.44 19.97
N ARG A 94 26.31 -9.91 20.06
CA ARG A 94 27.40 -9.14 20.66
C ARG A 94 28.35 -8.64 19.58
N GLY A 95 28.41 -7.32 19.43
CA GLY A 95 29.35 -6.64 18.57
C GLY A 95 30.63 -6.26 19.28
N PRO A 96 31.60 -5.60 18.58
CA PRO A 96 32.87 -5.18 19.17
C PRO A 96 32.74 -4.17 20.33
N GLN A 97 31.61 -3.45 20.40
CA GLN A 97 31.35 -2.43 21.41
C GLN A 97 30.42 -2.90 22.54
N GLY A 98 30.00 -4.16 22.53
CA GLY A 98 29.06 -4.74 23.48
C GLY A 98 27.79 -5.31 22.82
N PRO A 99 26.70 -5.46 23.59
CA PRO A 99 25.45 -5.98 23.03
C PRO A 99 24.86 -5.05 21.98
N VAL A 100 24.39 -5.62 20.87
CA VAL A 100 23.73 -4.87 19.78
C VAL A 100 22.28 -4.66 20.16
N ALA A 101 22.06 -3.70 21.05
CA ALA A 101 20.74 -3.30 21.52
C ALA A 101 20.69 -1.78 21.72
N SER A 102 19.57 -1.16 21.34
CA SER A 102 19.32 0.27 21.46
C SER A 102 18.07 0.52 22.30
N ALA A 103 18.27 1.20 23.45
CA ALA A 103 17.17 1.72 24.23
C ALA A 103 16.79 3.09 23.67
N GLU A 104 15.53 3.24 23.27
CA GLU A 104 15.07 4.35 22.46
C GLU A 104 13.96 5.14 23.15
N LEU A 105 13.94 6.43 22.86
CA LEU A 105 12.90 7.37 23.28
C LEU A 105 12.19 7.92 22.04
N TYR A 106 10.88 7.83 22.02
CA TYR A 106 10.05 8.30 20.93
C TYR A 106 9.22 9.51 21.35
N VAL A 107 9.36 10.62 20.66
CA VAL A 107 8.54 11.82 20.84
C VAL A 107 8.05 12.31 19.48
N VAL A 108 6.99 13.11 19.49
CA VAL A 108 6.43 13.70 18.27
C VAL A 108 6.69 15.20 18.29
N VAL A 109 7.13 15.73 17.15
CA VAL A 109 7.39 17.16 16.93
C VAL A 109 6.58 17.69 15.77
N ASP A 110 6.21 18.96 15.83
CA ASP A 110 5.50 19.63 14.75
C ASP A 110 6.49 20.16 13.72
N VAL A 111 6.25 19.81 12.46
CA VAL A 111 7.05 20.28 11.32
C VAL A 111 6.12 20.67 10.17
N PRO A 112 6.28 21.85 9.55
CA PRO A 112 5.41 22.27 8.45
C PRO A 112 5.66 21.43 7.19
N LYS A 113 4.58 20.99 6.55
CA LYS A 113 4.63 20.33 5.24
C LYS A 113 5.07 21.31 4.16
N ARG A 114 5.94 20.89 3.23
CA ARG A 114 6.34 21.70 2.08
C ARG A 114 5.17 22.04 1.15
N SER A 115 4.23 21.11 0.98
CA SER A 115 3.12 21.23 0.05
C SER A 115 2.04 22.22 0.49
N THR A 116 1.76 22.31 1.80
CA THR A 116 0.63 23.08 2.32
C THR A 116 1.01 24.14 3.36
N GLY A 117 2.23 24.07 3.92
CA GLY A 117 2.66 24.91 5.03
C GLY A 117 1.98 24.60 6.36
N THR A 118 1.11 23.57 6.42
CA THR A 118 0.44 23.14 7.66
C THR A 118 1.35 22.27 8.50
N ASP A 119 1.32 22.45 9.82
CA ASP A 119 2.08 21.62 10.73
C ASP A 119 1.59 20.17 10.70
N ALA A 120 2.53 19.27 10.81
CA ALA A 120 2.29 17.83 10.85
C ALA A 120 3.18 17.17 11.90
N ASN A 121 2.67 16.11 12.50
CA ASN A 121 3.36 15.35 13.52
C ASN A 121 4.45 14.47 12.90
N VAL A 122 5.71 14.71 13.24
CA VAL A 122 6.86 13.94 12.77
C VAL A 122 7.54 13.27 13.95
N PRO A 123 7.93 11.98 13.86
CA PRO A 123 8.66 11.31 14.92
C PRO A 123 10.06 11.91 15.11
N LEU A 124 10.39 12.23 16.36
CA LEU A 124 11.76 12.49 16.79
C LEU A 124 12.19 11.35 17.71
N ARG A 125 13.09 10.53 17.24
CA ARG A 125 13.58 9.34 17.94
C ARG A 125 14.96 9.59 18.53
N GLY A 126 15.08 9.44 19.85
CA GLY A 126 16.36 9.38 20.53
C GLY A 126 16.88 7.97 20.54
N VAL A 127 18.03 7.73 19.97
CA VAL A 127 18.65 6.41 19.84
C VAL A 127 20.00 6.35 20.54
N GLN A 128 20.43 5.13 20.89
CA GLN A 128 21.79 4.85 21.32
C GLN A 128 22.68 4.57 20.09
N PRO A 129 24.03 4.65 20.20
CA PRO A 129 24.93 4.37 19.09
C PRO A 129 24.75 2.99 18.46
N ALA A 130 24.32 1.99 19.25
CA ALA A 130 24.04 0.64 18.76
C ALA A 130 22.86 0.58 17.78
N ALA A 131 21.99 1.60 17.70
CA ALA A 131 20.87 1.63 16.77
C ALA A 131 21.27 1.44 15.31
N PHE A 132 22.44 1.96 14.92
CA PHE A 132 22.99 1.81 13.56
C PHE A 132 23.55 0.39 13.28
N GLN A 133 23.72 -0.42 14.32
CA GLN A 133 24.06 -1.84 14.17
C GLN A 133 22.81 -2.73 14.24
N VAL A 134 21.78 -2.28 14.96
CA VAL A 134 20.47 -2.95 15.00
C VAL A 134 19.77 -2.83 13.64
N ARG A 135 19.82 -1.63 13.03
CA ARG A 135 19.26 -1.30 11.71
C ARG A 135 20.41 -1.00 10.76
N ASP A 136 21.00 -2.04 10.21
CA ASP A 136 22.18 -2.00 9.34
C ASP A 136 21.89 -1.46 7.93
N GLU A 137 20.61 -1.35 7.57
CA GLU A 137 20.14 -0.74 6.33
C GLU A 137 20.23 0.80 6.31
N ILE A 138 20.59 1.45 7.43
CA ILE A 138 20.66 2.92 7.50
C ILE A 138 21.96 3.42 6.90
N GLU A 139 21.83 4.18 5.81
CA GLU A 139 22.96 4.82 5.12
C GLU A 139 22.83 6.35 5.13
N ILE A 140 23.91 7.06 5.45
CA ILE A 140 23.94 8.52 5.37
C ILE A 140 24.20 8.93 3.93
N VAL A 141 23.22 9.59 3.32
CA VAL A 141 23.29 10.03 1.91
C VAL A 141 23.76 11.48 1.76
N GLU A 142 23.57 12.30 2.81
CA GLU A 142 24.04 13.68 2.82
C GLU A 142 24.54 14.06 4.22
N GLY A 143 25.64 14.80 4.30
CA GLY A 143 26.19 15.26 5.56
C GLY A 143 26.92 14.16 6.35
N ARG A 144 26.60 14.00 7.63
CA ARG A 144 27.21 13.04 8.53
C ARG A 144 26.24 12.57 9.63
N GLN A 145 26.63 11.52 10.31
CA GLN A 145 25.98 11.06 11.55
C GLN A 145 26.07 12.12 12.66
N PHE A 146 25.08 12.20 13.55
CA PHE A 146 25.13 13.04 14.74
C PHE A 146 26.19 12.53 15.72
N GLN A 147 26.77 13.44 16.48
CA GLN A 147 27.72 13.11 17.55
C GLN A 147 27.00 12.96 18.90
N PRO A 148 27.24 11.87 19.65
CA PRO A 148 26.67 11.70 20.96
C PRO A 148 26.94 12.90 21.89
N GLY A 149 25.93 13.27 22.68
CA GLY A 149 26.00 14.38 23.62
C GLY A 149 25.83 15.77 22.98
N ARG A 150 25.56 15.85 21.67
CA ARG A 150 25.31 17.11 20.97
C ARG A 150 23.85 17.24 20.54
N ASN A 151 23.38 18.49 20.45
CA ASN A 151 22.05 18.82 19.93
C ASN A 151 22.05 18.73 18.38
N GLU A 152 22.38 17.59 17.86
CA GLU A 152 22.46 17.27 16.44
C GLU A 152 21.39 16.25 16.09
N ILE A 153 20.82 16.40 14.91
CA ILE A 153 19.81 15.49 14.36
C ILE A 153 20.20 15.06 12.96
N ILE A 154 19.81 13.85 12.61
CA ILE A 154 19.76 13.38 11.22
C ILE A 154 18.31 13.14 10.85
N VAL A 155 18.00 13.27 9.58
CA VAL A 155 16.62 13.26 9.07
C VAL A 155 16.52 12.17 8.01
N GLY A 156 15.48 11.35 8.08
CA GLY A 156 15.20 10.40 7.02
C GLY A 156 14.85 11.10 5.70
N GLU A 157 15.23 10.53 4.56
CA GLU A 157 15.07 11.13 3.23
C GLU A 157 13.60 11.47 2.93
N SER A 158 12.70 10.60 3.31
CA SER A 158 11.26 10.82 3.15
C SER A 158 10.75 11.99 3.99
N ALA A 159 11.24 12.15 5.23
CA ALA A 159 10.91 13.30 6.07
C ALA A 159 11.53 14.60 5.51
N ALA A 160 12.77 14.58 5.05
CA ALA A 160 13.45 15.72 4.45
C ALA A 160 12.75 16.20 3.16
N SER A 161 12.20 15.29 2.38
CA SER A 161 11.47 15.62 1.14
C SER A 161 10.07 16.19 1.40
N GLU A 162 9.35 15.70 2.41
CA GLU A 162 7.95 16.07 2.69
C GLU A 162 7.84 17.34 3.55
N PHE A 163 8.78 17.56 4.49
CA PHE A 163 8.69 18.63 5.48
C PHE A 163 9.71 19.72 5.24
N ALA A 164 9.33 20.97 5.59
CA ALA A 164 10.15 22.16 5.36
C ALA A 164 11.16 22.42 6.50
N GLY A 165 12.36 22.88 6.12
CA GLY A 165 13.39 23.31 7.05
C GLY A 165 14.14 22.16 7.74
N LEU A 166 14.16 20.99 7.13
CA LEU A 166 14.92 19.81 7.56
C LEU A 166 16.16 19.56 6.69
N GLU A 167 16.61 20.55 5.93
CA GLU A 167 17.83 20.49 5.13
C GLU A 167 19.08 20.55 6.02
N VAL A 168 20.16 19.93 5.58
CA VAL A 168 21.45 19.94 6.30
C VAL A 168 21.93 21.37 6.55
N GLY A 169 22.33 21.65 7.78
CA GLY A 169 22.75 22.97 8.25
C GLY A 169 21.62 23.80 8.89
N ASN A 170 20.35 23.45 8.67
CA ASN A 170 19.24 24.16 9.27
C ASN A 170 19.11 23.86 10.77
N LYS A 171 18.45 24.79 11.47
CA LYS A 171 18.21 24.71 12.91
C LYS A 171 16.72 24.66 13.19
N LYS A 172 16.33 23.81 14.12
CA LYS A 172 14.96 23.66 14.63
C LYS A 172 14.93 23.75 16.14
N ARG A 173 13.86 24.28 16.71
CA ARG A 173 13.71 24.40 18.16
C ARG A 173 12.54 23.52 18.66
N TRP A 174 12.88 22.43 19.34
CA TRP A 174 11.91 21.53 19.95
C TRP A 174 12.35 21.15 21.37
N GLY A 175 11.39 20.92 22.27
CA GLY A 175 11.68 20.59 23.68
C GLY A 175 12.48 21.66 24.42
N GLY A 176 12.42 22.92 23.95
CA GLY A 176 13.20 24.02 24.52
C GLY A 176 14.67 24.06 24.07
N VAL A 177 15.10 23.13 23.24
CA VAL A 177 16.47 22.96 22.74
C VAL A 177 16.54 23.31 21.26
N GLU A 178 17.64 23.93 20.82
CA GLU A 178 17.94 24.17 19.40
C GLU A 178 18.72 22.98 18.86
N TRP A 179 18.18 22.35 17.81
CA TRP A 179 18.74 21.19 17.12
C TRP A 179 19.31 21.60 15.76
N THR A 180 20.47 21.08 15.40
CA THR A 180 21.08 21.31 14.09
C THR A 180 20.96 20.05 13.25
N VAL A 181 20.42 20.15 12.04
CA VAL A 181 20.39 19.07 11.06
C VAL A 181 21.82 18.88 10.52
N VAL A 182 22.42 17.70 10.73
CA VAL A 182 23.78 17.41 10.33
C VAL A 182 23.89 16.35 9.22
N GLY A 183 22.80 15.66 8.92
CA GLY A 183 22.78 14.69 7.83
C GLY A 183 21.38 14.23 7.47
N ILE A 184 21.30 13.60 6.31
CA ILE A 184 20.11 12.92 5.79
C ILE A 184 20.48 11.44 5.61
N PHE A 185 19.55 10.54 5.94
CA PHE A 185 19.75 9.10 5.81
C PHE A 185 18.64 8.42 5.04
N GLU A 186 18.97 7.34 4.37
CA GLU A 186 18.05 6.37 3.76
C GLU A 186 17.97 5.10 4.60
N ALA A 187 16.87 4.37 4.48
CA ALA A 187 16.61 3.11 5.17
C ALA A 187 15.75 2.17 4.30
N GLY A 188 16.16 1.96 3.05
CA GLY A 188 15.51 1.05 2.11
C GLY A 188 14.03 1.32 1.83
N GLY A 189 13.56 2.56 1.98
CA GLY A 189 12.14 2.93 1.82
C GLY A 189 11.27 2.57 3.03
N GLY A 190 11.88 2.24 4.16
CA GLY A 190 11.22 1.87 5.40
C GLY A 190 10.70 3.04 6.22
N LEU A 191 10.05 2.71 7.35
CA LEU A 191 9.44 3.68 8.26
C LEU A 191 10.45 4.69 8.81
N ALA A 192 11.69 4.26 9.08
CA ALA A 192 12.75 5.10 9.62
C ALA A 192 13.03 6.33 8.75
N GLU A 193 12.82 6.25 7.43
CA GLU A 193 12.96 7.40 6.53
C GLU A 193 11.96 8.53 6.80
N SER A 194 10.89 8.25 7.53
CA SER A 194 9.90 9.25 7.95
C SER A 194 10.21 9.87 9.31
N GLU A 195 11.32 9.48 9.94
CA GLU A 195 11.70 9.89 11.28
C GLU A 195 12.88 10.88 11.28
N ILE A 196 13.01 11.58 12.42
CA ILE A 196 14.19 12.39 12.76
C ILE A 196 14.90 11.68 13.91
N TRP A 197 16.22 11.48 13.81
CA TRP A 197 16.99 10.77 14.82
C TRP A 197 18.00 11.68 15.51
N CYS A 198 18.19 11.45 16.83
CA CYS A 198 19.16 12.16 17.65
C CYS A 198 19.72 11.25 18.75
N ASP A 199 20.66 11.75 19.51
CA ASP A 199 21.13 11.08 20.74
C ASP A 199 20.05 11.06 21.81
N VAL A 200 19.73 9.88 22.32
CA VAL A 200 18.75 9.69 23.39
C VAL A 200 19.16 10.42 24.68
N GLY A 201 20.46 10.49 24.97
CA GLY A 201 21.01 11.18 26.14
C GLY A 201 20.74 12.68 26.13
N VAL A 202 20.58 13.28 24.94
CA VAL A 202 20.19 14.67 24.75
C VAL A 202 18.66 14.85 24.72
N LEU A 203 17.95 13.89 24.14
CA LEU A 203 16.49 13.96 24.01
C LEU A 203 15.78 13.81 25.36
N GLN A 204 16.27 12.94 26.25
CA GLN A 204 15.66 12.70 27.56
C GLN A 204 15.52 13.98 28.39
N PRO A 205 16.59 14.78 28.64
CA PRO A 205 16.47 16.05 29.39
C PRO A 205 15.63 17.09 28.64
N ALA A 206 15.72 17.19 27.30
CA ALA A 206 14.96 18.13 26.51
C ALA A 206 13.44 17.95 26.69
N TYR A 207 12.98 16.71 26.83
CA TYR A 207 11.55 16.38 27.04
C TYR A 207 11.23 15.98 28.48
N ARG A 208 12.13 16.20 29.42
CA ARG A 208 11.96 15.92 30.87
C ARG A 208 11.56 14.46 31.15
N ARG A 209 12.13 13.51 30.37
CA ARG A 209 11.82 12.07 30.49
C ARG A 209 12.66 11.34 31.55
N GLY A 210 13.56 12.05 32.25
CA GLY A 210 14.43 11.46 33.25
C GLY A 210 15.31 10.37 32.65
N SER A 211 15.28 9.18 33.23
CA SER A 211 16.02 8.00 32.75
C SER A 211 15.11 6.93 32.14
N THR A 212 13.94 7.34 31.60
CA THR A 212 12.98 6.42 30.98
C THR A 212 13.22 6.30 29.49
N PHE A 213 12.91 5.11 28.96
CA PHE A 213 12.90 4.77 27.55
C PHE A 213 11.52 4.23 27.19
N GLN A 214 11.19 4.18 25.91
CA GLN A 214 9.90 3.65 25.47
C GLN A 214 10.02 2.26 24.86
N ALA A 215 11.15 1.95 24.24
CA ALA A 215 11.40 0.68 23.61
C ALA A 215 12.87 0.26 23.77
N VAL A 216 13.12 -1.04 23.65
CA VAL A 216 14.47 -1.56 23.38
C VAL A 216 14.39 -2.39 22.11
N TYR A 217 15.21 -2.03 21.14
CA TYR A 217 15.44 -2.84 19.95
C TYR A 217 16.72 -3.65 20.16
N ALA A 218 16.63 -4.95 20.08
CA ALA A 218 17.75 -5.87 20.29
C ALA A 218 17.92 -6.76 19.06
N LYS A 219 19.08 -6.67 18.43
CA LYS A 219 19.48 -7.60 17.36
C LYS A 219 19.82 -8.93 18.00
N LEU A 220 19.21 -10.00 17.53
CA LEU A 220 19.46 -11.34 18.02
C LEU A 220 20.53 -12.03 17.16
N GLU A 221 21.20 -13.04 17.71
CA GLU A 221 22.18 -13.85 16.98
C GLU A 221 21.57 -14.56 15.77
N SER A 222 20.27 -14.85 15.82
CA SER A 222 19.46 -15.39 14.71
C SER A 222 17.97 -15.25 15.01
N ALA A 223 17.13 -15.38 14.00
CA ALA A 223 15.66 -15.38 14.16
C ALA A 223 15.17 -16.52 15.09
N GLN A 224 15.91 -17.64 15.17
CA GLN A 224 15.59 -18.79 16.04
C GLN A 224 15.88 -18.52 17.53
N ALA A 225 16.75 -17.56 17.83
CA ALA A 225 17.05 -17.18 19.22
C ALA A 225 15.89 -16.43 19.91
N PHE A 226 14.89 -15.98 19.13
CA PHE A 226 13.79 -15.14 19.61
C PHE A 226 12.98 -15.79 20.75
N ASP A 227 12.59 -17.05 20.62
CA ASP A 227 11.73 -17.70 21.62
C ASP A 227 12.46 -17.83 22.95
N GLY A 228 13.73 -18.25 22.94
CA GLY A 228 14.56 -18.30 24.13
C GLY A 228 14.80 -16.92 24.76
N PHE A 229 15.05 -15.89 23.95
CA PHE A 229 15.17 -14.51 24.41
C PHE A 229 13.87 -14.02 25.07
N LYS A 230 12.74 -14.23 24.42
CA LYS A 230 11.42 -13.87 24.93
C LYS A 230 11.14 -14.56 26.27
N ASP A 231 11.33 -15.88 26.35
CA ASP A 231 11.07 -16.65 27.55
C ASP A 231 11.95 -16.17 28.72
N ASN A 232 13.24 -15.89 28.48
CA ASN A 232 14.14 -15.35 29.49
C ASN A 232 13.65 -14.02 30.07
N LEU A 233 13.17 -13.11 29.22
CA LEU A 233 12.72 -11.78 29.69
C LEU A 233 11.34 -11.80 30.33
N THR A 234 10.42 -12.60 29.81
CA THR A 234 9.04 -12.66 30.34
C THR A 234 8.92 -13.45 31.63
N THR A 235 9.89 -14.30 31.93
CA THR A 235 9.96 -15.05 33.20
C THR A 235 10.80 -14.35 34.27
N ASP A 236 11.57 -13.31 33.93
CA ASP A 236 12.36 -12.55 34.90
C ASP A 236 11.46 -11.70 35.80
N PRO A 237 11.38 -11.95 37.11
CA PRO A 237 10.49 -11.24 38.03
C PRO A 237 10.81 -9.75 38.18
N ARG A 238 11.98 -9.30 37.71
CA ARG A 238 12.40 -7.88 37.74
C ARG A 238 11.79 -7.08 36.57
N LEU A 239 11.23 -7.78 35.57
CA LEU A 239 10.74 -7.18 34.34
C LEU A 239 9.22 -7.37 34.21
N ASP A 240 8.56 -6.31 33.73
CA ASP A 240 7.17 -6.37 33.27
C ASP A 240 7.17 -5.93 31.80
N VAL A 241 7.51 -6.86 30.92
CA VAL A 241 7.76 -6.56 29.51
C VAL A 241 6.98 -7.48 28.57
N LYS A 242 6.68 -6.94 27.39
CA LYS A 242 6.18 -7.62 26.22
C LYS A 242 7.30 -7.67 25.18
N VAL A 243 7.62 -8.87 24.71
CA VAL A 243 8.65 -9.09 23.68
C VAL A 243 7.98 -9.56 22.41
N ILE A 244 8.20 -8.86 21.30
CA ILE A 244 7.66 -9.16 19.98
C ILE A 244 8.75 -9.03 18.93
N ARG A 245 8.62 -9.73 17.80
CA ARG A 245 9.48 -9.50 16.64
C ARG A 245 9.20 -8.14 16.04
N GLU A 246 10.20 -7.44 15.58
CA GLU A 246 10.03 -6.16 14.91
C GLU A 246 9.14 -6.31 13.67
N SER A 247 9.31 -7.38 12.88
CA SER A 247 8.46 -7.72 11.74
C SER A 247 6.98 -7.89 12.12
N GLU A 248 6.68 -8.61 13.20
CA GLU A 248 5.32 -8.82 13.70
C GLU A 248 4.68 -7.50 14.18
N TYR A 249 5.47 -6.63 14.82
CA TYR A 249 5.02 -5.34 15.31
C TYR A 249 4.56 -4.43 14.15
N TYR A 250 5.40 -4.28 13.13
CA TYR A 250 5.05 -3.46 11.97
C TYR A 250 3.96 -4.08 11.11
N GLU A 251 3.92 -5.41 10.97
CA GLU A 251 2.83 -6.10 10.29
C GLU A 251 1.49 -5.85 11.00
N ALA A 252 1.45 -5.94 12.33
CA ALA A 252 0.23 -5.67 13.11
C ALA A 252 -0.25 -4.22 12.93
N GLN A 253 0.66 -3.24 12.92
CA GLN A 253 0.31 -1.85 12.67
C GLN A 253 -0.24 -1.63 11.25
N SER A 254 0.35 -2.30 10.26
CA SER A 254 -0.07 -2.18 8.86
C SER A 254 -1.48 -2.72 8.61
N ARG A 255 -1.87 -3.81 9.30
CA ARG A 255 -3.14 -4.52 9.08
C ARG A 255 -4.36 -3.62 9.24
N THR A 256 -4.38 -2.77 10.25
CA THR A 256 -5.55 -1.91 10.54
C THR A 256 -5.80 -0.91 9.41
N LEU A 257 -4.80 -0.13 9.03
CA LEU A 257 -4.96 0.87 7.97
C LEU A 257 -5.12 0.22 6.60
N HIS A 258 -4.34 -0.82 6.30
CA HIS A 258 -4.49 -1.60 5.08
C HIS A 258 -5.91 -2.18 4.95
N GLY A 259 -6.46 -2.72 6.03
CA GLY A 259 -7.83 -3.24 6.06
C GLY A 259 -8.89 -2.17 5.78
N ILE A 260 -8.76 -0.99 6.38
CA ILE A 260 -9.67 0.15 6.14
C ILE A 260 -9.59 0.60 4.68
N ILE A 261 -8.39 0.82 4.15
CA ILE A 261 -8.19 1.27 2.76
C ILE A 261 -8.71 0.23 1.78
N THR A 262 -8.44 -1.05 2.02
CA THR A 262 -8.93 -2.14 1.17
C THR A 262 -10.45 -2.23 1.20
N GLY A 263 -11.07 -2.18 2.37
CA GLY A 263 -12.53 -2.19 2.51
C GLY A 263 -13.19 -1.00 1.81
N LEU A 264 -12.66 0.21 2.01
CA LEU A 264 -13.15 1.41 1.35
C LEU A 264 -12.94 1.36 -0.17
N GLY A 265 -11.79 0.87 -0.62
CA GLY A 265 -11.47 0.70 -2.04
C GLY A 265 -12.44 -0.27 -2.74
N PHE A 266 -12.73 -1.41 -2.10
CA PHE A 266 -13.73 -2.35 -2.62
C PHE A 266 -15.14 -1.76 -2.62
N PHE A 267 -15.53 -1.01 -1.60
CA PHE A 267 -16.83 -0.35 -1.55
C PHE A 267 -16.98 0.68 -2.68
N ILE A 268 -16.01 1.57 -2.85
CA ILE A 268 -15.97 2.55 -3.95
C ILE A 268 -15.99 1.82 -5.31
N GLY A 269 -15.11 0.81 -5.46
CA GLY A 269 -15.04 0.00 -6.68
C GLY A 269 -16.36 -0.67 -7.02
N LEU A 270 -17.08 -1.20 -6.03
CA LEU A 270 -18.39 -1.81 -6.23
C LEU A 270 -19.45 -0.80 -6.72
N VAL A 271 -19.54 0.37 -6.08
CA VAL A 271 -20.47 1.43 -6.48
C VAL A 271 -20.19 1.88 -7.92
N MET A 272 -18.91 2.11 -8.24
CA MET A 272 -18.50 2.48 -9.59
C MET A 272 -18.76 1.36 -10.61
N ALA A 273 -18.54 0.09 -10.22
CA ALA A 273 -18.80 -1.07 -11.08
C ALA A 273 -20.29 -1.20 -11.44
N ILE A 274 -21.19 -0.92 -10.50
CA ILE A 274 -22.63 -0.88 -10.77
C ILE A 274 -22.92 0.17 -11.86
N GLY A 275 -22.40 1.39 -11.71
CA GLY A 275 -22.56 2.45 -12.72
C GLY A 275 -21.99 2.07 -14.09
N ALA A 276 -20.77 1.53 -14.13
CA ALA A 276 -20.14 1.07 -15.38
C ALA A 276 -20.90 -0.10 -16.03
N THR A 277 -21.47 -1.01 -15.22
CA THR A 277 -22.29 -2.12 -15.71
C THR A 277 -23.56 -1.60 -16.40
N PHE A 278 -24.24 -0.61 -15.84
CA PHE A 278 -25.39 0.03 -16.50
C PHE A 278 -24.98 0.72 -17.78
N GLY A 279 -23.84 1.42 -17.81
CA GLY A 279 -23.27 2.00 -19.02
C GLY A 279 -22.98 0.94 -20.09
N ALA A 280 -22.34 -0.15 -19.71
CA ALA A 280 -22.05 -1.27 -20.60
C ALA A 280 -23.32 -1.95 -21.12
N LEU A 281 -24.32 -2.17 -20.26
CA LEU A 281 -25.64 -2.68 -20.66
C LEU A 281 -26.27 -1.80 -21.71
N ASN A 282 -26.36 -0.49 -21.48
CA ASN A 282 -26.98 0.46 -22.43
C ASN A 282 -26.23 0.45 -23.77
N THR A 283 -24.92 0.46 -23.73
CA THR A 283 -24.06 0.41 -24.92
C THR A 283 -24.26 -0.89 -25.69
N MET A 284 -24.30 -2.04 -25.00
CA MET A 284 -24.46 -3.34 -25.65
C MET A 284 -25.89 -3.55 -26.19
N TYR A 285 -26.92 -3.02 -25.52
CA TYR A 285 -28.27 -3.01 -26.06
C TYR A 285 -28.37 -2.19 -27.35
N SER A 286 -27.76 -1.01 -27.38
CA SER A 286 -27.65 -0.19 -28.61
C SER A 286 -26.88 -0.92 -29.71
N ALA A 287 -25.79 -1.57 -29.37
CA ALA A 287 -24.97 -2.37 -30.30
C ALA A 287 -25.74 -3.56 -30.90
N VAL A 288 -26.57 -4.23 -30.11
CA VAL A 288 -27.43 -5.31 -30.57
C VAL A 288 -28.55 -4.79 -31.44
N ALA A 289 -29.17 -3.66 -31.06
CA ALA A 289 -30.27 -3.05 -31.84
C ALA A 289 -29.84 -2.66 -33.25
N THR A 290 -28.65 -2.09 -33.42
CA THR A 290 -28.11 -1.73 -34.76
C THR A 290 -27.78 -2.93 -35.65
N ARG A 291 -27.62 -4.12 -35.05
CA ARG A 291 -27.31 -5.38 -35.76
C ARG A 291 -28.44 -6.39 -35.80
N THR A 292 -29.63 -5.99 -35.43
CA THR A 292 -30.80 -6.89 -35.36
C THR A 292 -30.96 -7.67 -36.66
N ARG A 293 -30.84 -6.97 -37.81
CA ARG A 293 -30.95 -7.56 -39.14
C ARG A 293 -29.84 -8.53 -39.47
N GLU A 294 -28.58 -8.21 -39.14
CA GLU A 294 -27.42 -9.10 -39.35
C GLU A 294 -27.57 -10.40 -38.55
N VAL A 295 -27.96 -10.27 -37.26
CA VAL A 295 -28.22 -11.41 -36.39
C VAL A 295 -29.37 -12.27 -36.91
N ALA A 296 -30.45 -11.65 -37.38
CA ALA A 296 -31.59 -12.35 -37.97
C ALA A 296 -31.19 -13.11 -39.26
N THR A 297 -30.39 -12.47 -40.13
CA THR A 297 -29.86 -13.11 -41.36
C THR A 297 -28.95 -14.32 -41.01
N LEU A 298 -28.03 -14.18 -40.07
CA LEU A 298 -27.20 -15.31 -39.63
C LEU A 298 -28.03 -16.48 -39.09
N ARG A 299 -29.09 -16.18 -38.31
CA ARG A 299 -29.99 -17.20 -37.80
C ARG A 299 -30.85 -17.84 -38.90
N ALA A 300 -31.27 -17.06 -39.89
CA ALA A 300 -31.98 -17.59 -41.05
C ALA A 300 -31.11 -18.51 -41.92
N LEU A 301 -29.78 -18.28 -41.94
CA LEU A 301 -28.77 -19.13 -42.61
C LEU A 301 -28.40 -20.39 -41.78
N GLY A 302 -29.04 -20.60 -40.60
CA GLY A 302 -28.85 -21.80 -39.81
C GLY A 302 -27.83 -21.68 -38.67
N PHE A 303 -27.31 -20.46 -38.39
CA PHE A 303 -26.47 -20.25 -37.19
C PHE A 303 -27.30 -20.37 -35.92
N GLY A 304 -26.82 -21.14 -34.95
CA GLY A 304 -27.50 -21.35 -33.68
C GLY A 304 -27.58 -20.09 -32.80
N ALA A 305 -28.48 -20.07 -31.84
CA ALA A 305 -28.59 -19.00 -30.84
C ALA A 305 -27.33 -18.91 -29.95
N GLY A 306 -26.72 -20.07 -29.59
CA GLY A 306 -25.50 -20.12 -28.78
C GLY A 306 -24.31 -19.36 -29.36
N PRO A 307 -23.91 -19.60 -30.61
CA PRO A 307 -22.87 -18.82 -31.28
C PRO A 307 -23.08 -17.29 -31.24
N VAL A 308 -24.33 -16.83 -31.37
CA VAL A 308 -24.66 -15.40 -31.29
C VAL A 308 -24.40 -14.89 -29.85
N VAL A 309 -24.86 -15.60 -28.81
CA VAL A 309 -24.61 -15.23 -27.41
C VAL A 309 -23.11 -15.12 -27.13
N VAL A 310 -22.37 -16.13 -27.53
CA VAL A 310 -20.90 -16.17 -27.29
C VAL A 310 -20.19 -15.01 -28.00
N SER A 311 -20.62 -14.69 -29.25
CA SER A 311 -20.04 -13.57 -30.01
C SER A 311 -20.25 -12.23 -29.31
N ILE A 312 -21.48 -11.94 -28.85
CA ILE A 312 -21.80 -10.68 -28.15
C ILE A 312 -21.08 -10.60 -26.79
N LEU A 313 -20.99 -11.72 -26.06
CA LEU A 313 -20.21 -11.79 -24.81
C LEU A 313 -18.71 -11.59 -25.07
N ALA A 314 -18.17 -12.19 -26.12
CA ALA A 314 -16.75 -12.01 -26.48
C ALA A 314 -16.46 -10.54 -26.83
N GLU A 315 -17.36 -9.84 -27.52
CA GLU A 315 -17.24 -8.42 -27.82
C GLU A 315 -17.24 -7.58 -26.51
N ALA A 316 -18.18 -7.85 -25.61
CA ALA A 316 -18.28 -7.15 -24.33
C ALA A 316 -17.03 -7.40 -23.44
N LEU A 317 -16.56 -8.64 -23.37
CA LEU A 317 -15.33 -9.01 -22.63
C LEU A 317 -14.09 -8.39 -23.25
N PHE A 318 -14.02 -8.31 -24.57
CA PHE A 318 -12.91 -7.64 -25.28
C PHE A 318 -12.85 -6.15 -24.93
N LEU A 319 -13.98 -5.45 -25.00
CA LEU A 319 -14.04 -4.03 -24.63
C LEU A 319 -13.70 -3.80 -23.17
N ALA A 320 -14.20 -4.67 -22.28
CA ALA A 320 -13.89 -4.62 -20.86
C ALA A 320 -12.39 -4.88 -20.58
N LEU A 321 -11.78 -5.82 -21.29
CA LEU A 321 -10.36 -6.14 -21.16
C LEU A 321 -9.48 -4.99 -21.63
N VAL A 322 -9.84 -4.34 -22.75
CA VAL A 322 -9.15 -3.14 -23.25
C VAL A 322 -9.29 -2.01 -22.23
N GLY A 323 -10.51 -1.74 -21.73
CA GLY A 323 -10.76 -0.73 -20.70
C GLY A 323 -9.97 -1.02 -19.41
N GLY A 324 -9.99 -2.28 -18.94
CA GLY A 324 -9.24 -2.72 -17.77
C GLY A 324 -7.72 -2.56 -17.94
N ALA A 325 -7.17 -2.95 -19.08
CA ALA A 325 -5.76 -2.78 -19.39
C ALA A 325 -5.35 -1.30 -19.43
N LEU A 326 -6.16 -0.45 -20.06
CA LEU A 326 -5.91 1.00 -20.07
C LEU A 326 -6.03 1.60 -18.67
N GLY A 327 -7.00 1.17 -17.85
CA GLY A 327 -7.15 1.60 -16.46
C GLY A 327 -5.94 1.21 -15.61
N ALA A 328 -5.46 -0.02 -15.76
CA ALA A 328 -4.25 -0.49 -15.09
C ALA A 328 -3.00 0.26 -15.56
N ALA A 329 -2.88 0.54 -16.86
CA ALA A 329 -1.77 1.32 -17.41
C ALA A 329 -1.75 2.75 -16.88
N VAL A 330 -2.90 3.43 -16.82
CA VAL A 330 -3.04 4.79 -16.25
C VAL A 330 -2.69 4.78 -14.77
N ALA A 331 -3.18 3.79 -14.01
CA ALA A 331 -2.85 3.65 -12.59
C ALA A 331 -1.34 3.43 -12.38
N TYR A 332 -0.72 2.57 -13.18
CA TYR A 332 0.71 2.28 -13.08
C TYR A 332 1.58 3.49 -13.48
N LEU A 333 1.34 4.07 -14.65
CA LEU A 333 2.17 5.18 -15.16
C LEU A 333 2.00 6.48 -14.37
N GLY A 334 0.80 6.72 -13.83
CA GLY A 334 0.49 7.95 -13.12
C GLY A 334 0.77 7.90 -11.62
N PHE A 335 0.70 6.73 -11.01
CA PHE A 335 0.69 6.64 -9.55
C PHE A 335 1.74 5.68 -8.96
N ASN A 336 2.27 4.72 -9.72
CA ASN A 336 3.29 3.83 -9.15
C ASN A 336 4.55 4.61 -8.76
N GLY A 337 4.97 4.50 -7.50
CA GLY A 337 6.09 5.27 -6.94
C GLY A 337 5.74 6.70 -6.52
N PHE A 338 4.47 7.13 -6.65
CA PHE A 338 4.06 8.44 -6.15
C PHE A 338 4.21 8.49 -4.62
N ARG A 339 5.02 9.45 -4.13
CA ARG A 339 5.28 9.64 -2.69
C ARG A 339 4.14 10.43 -2.04
N THR A 340 3.71 9.98 -0.90
CA THR A 340 2.72 10.68 -0.05
C THR A 340 2.96 10.32 1.41
N ALA A 341 2.37 11.09 2.31
CA ALA A 341 2.41 10.79 3.74
C ALA A 341 0.99 10.69 4.30
N THR A 342 0.77 9.72 5.17
CA THR A 342 -0.48 9.57 5.93
C THR A 342 -0.21 9.41 7.41
N MET A 343 -1.22 9.67 8.23
CA MET A 343 -1.11 9.51 9.68
C MET A 343 -1.12 8.01 10.04
N ASN A 344 -0.11 7.57 10.75
CA ASN A 344 -0.13 6.30 11.47
C ASN A 344 -0.86 6.50 12.81
N TRP A 345 -2.02 5.88 12.96
CA TRP A 345 -2.84 6.01 14.16
C TRP A 345 -2.21 5.40 15.41
N SER A 346 -1.28 4.45 15.27
CA SER A 346 -0.59 3.82 16.40
C SER A 346 0.49 4.70 17.01
N SER A 347 1.10 5.57 16.21
CA SER A 347 2.17 6.48 16.63
C SER A 347 1.79 7.95 16.57
N PHE A 348 0.58 8.28 16.11
CA PHE A 348 0.09 9.64 15.90
C PHE A 348 1.05 10.53 15.08
N SER A 349 1.81 9.91 14.19
CA SER A 349 2.82 10.57 13.36
C SER A 349 2.60 10.33 11.88
N GLN A 350 3.17 11.19 11.04
CA GLN A 350 3.15 11.02 9.60
C GLN A 350 4.13 9.93 9.18
N VAL A 351 3.68 9.05 8.32
CA VAL A 351 4.49 8.04 7.64
C VAL A 351 4.45 8.31 6.16
N ALA A 352 5.58 8.61 5.58
CA ALA A 352 5.74 8.74 4.14
C ALA A 352 5.89 7.34 3.52
N PHE A 353 5.26 7.14 2.37
CA PHE A 353 5.33 5.90 1.61
C PHE A 353 5.07 6.16 0.13
N GLN A 354 5.36 5.17 -0.70
CA GLN A 354 5.12 5.23 -2.12
C GLN A 354 3.94 4.33 -2.50
N PHE A 355 3.10 4.79 -3.42
CA PHE A 355 2.04 3.95 -3.98
C PHE A 355 2.66 2.76 -4.70
N ALA A 356 2.14 1.57 -4.44
CA ALA A 356 2.67 0.33 -5.00
C ALA A 356 1.62 -0.37 -5.87
N VAL A 357 1.68 -0.12 -7.18
CA VAL A 357 0.85 -0.85 -8.16
C VAL A 357 1.51 -2.19 -8.46
N THR A 358 0.99 -3.24 -7.85
CA THR A 358 1.56 -4.60 -7.92
C THR A 358 0.88 -5.48 -8.96
N PRO A 359 1.55 -6.52 -9.49
CA PRO A 359 0.91 -7.48 -10.39
C PRO A 359 -0.39 -8.12 -9.84
N PRO A 360 -0.51 -8.48 -8.55
CA PRO A 360 -1.77 -8.96 -7.98
C PRO A 360 -2.91 -7.93 -8.06
N LEU A 361 -2.62 -6.63 -7.86
CA LEU A 361 -3.63 -5.57 -7.98
C LEU A 361 -4.08 -5.40 -9.43
N VAL A 362 -3.17 -5.48 -10.40
CA VAL A 362 -3.49 -5.46 -11.82
C VAL A 362 -4.35 -6.67 -12.21
N ALA A 363 -4.01 -7.86 -11.72
CA ALA A 363 -4.81 -9.06 -11.94
C ALA A 363 -6.22 -8.92 -11.35
N LEU A 364 -6.34 -8.39 -10.12
CA LEU A 364 -7.62 -8.10 -9.48
C LEU A 364 -8.46 -7.11 -10.31
N GLY A 365 -7.86 -6.01 -10.77
CA GLY A 365 -8.51 -5.02 -11.64
C GLY A 365 -8.98 -5.64 -12.95
N THR A 366 -8.18 -6.54 -13.55
CA THR A 366 -8.55 -7.28 -14.76
C THR A 366 -9.75 -8.19 -14.52
N VAL A 367 -9.77 -8.94 -13.42
CA VAL A 367 -10.94 -9.77 -13.03
C VAL A 367 -12.18 -8.89 -12.85
N PHE A 368 -12.02 -7.75 -12.21
CA PHE A 368 -13.11 -6.79 -12.01
C PHE A 368 -13.67 -6.26 -13.35
N ALA A 369 -12.80 -5.92 -14.31
CA ALA A 369 -13.19 -5.54 -15.66
C ALA A 369 -13.98 -6.65 -16.36
N LEU A 370 -13.48 -7.89 -16.29
CA LEU A 370 -14.15 -9.05 -16.90
C LEU A 370 -15.54 -9.31 -16.31
N VAL A 371 -15.70 -9.15 -15.00
CA VAL A 371 -17.02 -9.29 -14.33
C VAL A 371 -17.99 -8.22 -14.82
N ILE A 372 -17.56 -6.95 -14.93
CA ILE A 372 -18.37 -5.86 -15.49
C ILE A 372 -18.76 -6.16 -16.94
N GLY A 373 -17.79 -6.59 -17.76
CA GLY A 373 -18.03 -6.95 -19.17
C GLY A 373 -18.98 -8.13 -19.33
N LEU A 374 -18.83 -9.15 -18.48
CA LEU A 374 -19.70 -10.33 -18.47
C LEU A 374 -21.16 -9.95 -18.15
N ILE A 375 -21.37 -9.22 -17.04
CA ILE A 375 -22.72 -8.81 -16.62
C ILE A 375 -23.31 -7.84 -17.66
N GLY A 376 -22.53 -6.85 -18.13
CA GLY A 376 -22.94 -5.86 -19.13
C GLY A 376 -23.28 -6.46 -20.50
N GLY A 377 -22.61 -7.57 -20.88
CA GLY A 377 -22.86 -8.27 -22.15
C GLY A 377 -23.95 -9.34 -22.10
N LEU A 378 -24.16 -9.97 -20.93
CA LEU A 378 -24.98 -11.18 -20.81
C LEU A 378 -26.46 -10.95 -21.18
N PHE A 379 -27.10 -9.92 -20.60
CA PHE A 379 -28.51 -9.64 -20.84
C PHE A 379 -28.79 -9.24 -22.30
N PRO A 380 -28.02 -8.31 -22.92
CA PRO A 380 -28.16 -7.99 -24.35
C PRO A 380 -27.92 -9.21 -25.25
N ALA A 381 -26.95 -10.06 -24.93
CA ALA A 381 -26.65 -11.27 -25.69
C ALA A 381 -27.83 -12.28 -25.68
N ILE A 382 -28.42 -12.52 -24.51
CA ILE A 382 -29.59 -13.41 -24.38
C ILE A 382 -30.79 -12.81 -25.14
N ARG A 383 -31.01 -11.50 -25.05
CA ARG A 383 -32.09 -10.84 -25.78
C ARG A 383 -31.91 -10.99 -27.29
N ALA A 384 -30.69 -10.76 -27.81
CA ALA A 384 -30.39 -10.94 -29.22
C ALA A 384 -30.69 -12.36 -29.73
N ALA A 385 -30.28 -13.36 -28.92
CA ALA A 385 -30.49 -14.77 -29.26
C ALA A 385 -31.95 -15.22 -29.23
N ARG A 386 -32.81 -14.55 -28.47
CA ARG A 386 -34.24 -14.88 -28.33
C ARG A 386 -35.14 -14.13 -29.31
N MET A 387 -34.63 -13.18 -30.13
CA MET A 387 -35.43 -12.44 -31.08
C MET A 387 -36.01 -13.36 -32.16
N PRO A 388 -37.33 -13.22 -32.48
CA PRO A 388 -37.93 -13.97 -33.58
C PRO A 388 -37.38 -13.50 -34.93
N VAL A 389 -36.84 -14.44 -35.72
CA VAL A 389 -36.20 -14.15 -37.01
C VAL A 389 -37.13 -13.43 -37.98
N ALA A 390 -38.42 -13.86 -38.03
CA ALA A 390 -39.43 -13.29 -38.92
C ALA A 390 -39.75 -11.80 -38.62
N THR A 391 -39.79 -11.42 -37.35
CA THR A 391 -40.06 -10.05 -36.92
C THR A 391 -38.84 -9.15 -37.20
N ALA A 392 -37.65 -9.63 -36.88
CA ALA A 392 -36.40 -8.89 -37.08
C ALA A 392 -36.02 -8.63 -38.55
N LEU A 393 -36.55 -9.43 -39.48
CA LEU A 393 -36.38 -9.23 -40.93
C LEU A 393 -37.46 -8.27 -41.53
N ARG A 394 -38.57 -8.01 -40.81
CA ARG A 394 -39.67 -7.15 -41.23
C ARG A 394 -39.58 -5.72 -40.71
N GLU A 395 -38.84 -5.49 -39.65
CA GLU A 395 -38.63 -4.11 -39.16
C GLU A 395 -37.69 -3.38 -40.16
N LEU A 396 -38.33 -2.60 -41.02
CA LEU A 396 -37.72 -1.65 -41.95
C LEU A 396 -37.63 -0.27 -41.31
#